data_d6ce6b00f922098e91022139ee9eb64c
#
_entry.id   d6ce6b00f922098e91022139ee9eb64c
#
_cell.length_a   1.000
_cell.length_b   1.000
_cell.length_c   1.000
_cell.angle_alpha   90.00
_cell.angle_beta   90.00
_cell.angle_gamma   90.00
#
_symmetry.space_group_name_H-M   'P 1'
#
loop_
_entity.id
_entity.type
_entity.pdbx_description
1 polymer ?
#
loop_
_entity_poly.entity_id
_entity_poly.type
_entity_poly.pdbx_seq_one_letter_code
_entity_poly.pdbx_strand_id
1 'polypeptide(L)'
;TLIFAQEKEGVSTSASMGSVTMDGKIYNQVAIRPEIPIGKLGLGLDVYVYFNDEGIYPGNWDFSDGNAFATLVDKIYYLRWGKPGDNLYFKVGALPSATLGQGILVNNYSNIMEYPQVRRVGLDFKMKFMKQFGVELIHSNFKKTAPGVLATRFSYDPFTRLSLGLSYVTDIDQNQGL
;
A
#
# COMPACT_ATOMS: atom_id res chain seq x y z
N THR A 1 3.63 -14.22 -10.75
CA THR A 1 4.33 -12.93 -10.55
C THR A 1 5.63 -13.19 -9.78
N LEU A 2 6.77 -12.79 -10.35
CA LEU A 2 8.06 -12.81 -9.66
C LEU A 2 8.28 -11.43 -9.02
N ILE A 3 8.66 -11.40 -7.75
CA ILE A 3 8.96 -10.17 -7.01
C ILE A 3 10.42 -10.24 -6.57
N PHE A 4 11.20 -9.23 -6.94
CA PHE A 4 12.56 -9.04 -6.46
C PHE A 4 12.59 -7.78 -5.61
N ALA A 5 13.19 -7.84 -4.43
CA ALA A 5 13.43 -6.71 -3.56
C ALA A 5 14.93 -6.57 -3.30
N GLN A 6 15.44 -5.35 -3.44
CA GLN A 6 16.81 -4.99 -3.07
C GLN A 6 16.75 -3.76 -2.17
N GLU A 7 17.35 -3.87 -1.00
CA GLU A 7 17.51 -2.76 -0.07
C GLU A 7 18.97 -2.25 -0.14
N LYS A 8 19.13 -0.97 -0.48
CA LYS A 8 20.40 -0.25 -0.43
C LYS A 8 20.20 0.92 0.50
N GLU A 9 21.19 1.31 1.27
CA GLU A 9 21.07 2.44 2.22
C GLU A 9 20.41 3.66 1.54
N GLY A 10 19.19 3.99 1.97
CA GLY A 10 18.43 5.15 1.54
C GLY A 10 17.32 4.94 0.51
N VAL A 11 17.36 3.91 -0.33
CA VAL A 11 16.32 3.65 -1.34
C VAL A 11 15.97 2.16 -1.35
N SER A 12 14.74 1.83 -0.96
CA SER A 12 14.23 0.46 -1.17
C SER A 12 13.54 0.38 -2.53
N THR A 13 13.78 -0.70 -3.26
CA THR A 13 13.20 -0.89 -4.58
C THR A 13 12.68 -2.32 -4.69
N SER A 14 11.46 -2.48 -5.15
CA SER A 14 10.91 -3.78 -5.55
C SER A 14 10.63 -3.78 -7.04
N ALA A 15 10.78 -4.95 -7.67
CA ALA A 15 10.40 -5.16 -9.06
C ALA A 15 9.40 -6.30 -9.16
N SER A 16 8.49 -6.21 -10.11
CA SER A 16 7.53 -7.28 -10.40
C SER A 16 7.38 -7.46 -11.90
N MET A 17 7.14 -8.71 -12.31
CA MET A 17 6.82 -9.07 -13.69
C MET A 17 5.53 -9.88 -13.70
N GLY A 18 4.72 -9.71 -14.72
CA GLY A 18 3.46 -10.42 -14.86
C GLY A 18 2.87 -10.26 -16.25
N SER A 19 1.67 -10.77 -16.43
CA SER A 19 0.88 -10.58 -17.66
C SER A 19 -0.52 -10.13 -17.27
N VAL A 20 -1.14 -9.31 -18.12
CA VAL A 20 -2.48 -8.79 -17.95
C VAL A 20 -3.21 -8.83 -19.29
N THR A 21 -4.51 -9.09 -19.26
CA THR A 21 -5.35 -8.99 -20.44
C THR A 21 -6.06 -7.64 -20.41
N MET A 22 -5.87 -6.82 -21.45
CA MET A 22 -6.52 -5.54 -21.63
C MET A 22 -7.14 -5.53 -23.04
N ASP A 23 -8.42 -5.20 -23.14
CA ASP A 23 -9.18 -5.14 -24.40
C ASP A 23 -9.03 -6.41 -25.27
N GLY A 24 -8.99 -7.58 -24.62
CA GLY A 24 -8.84 -8.87 -25.28
C GLY A 24 -7.43 -9.21 -25.77
N LYS A 25 -6.43 -8.35 -25.53
CA LYS A 25 -5.03 -8.58 -25.85
C LYS A 25 -4.22 -8.87 -24.58
N ILE A 26 -3.26 -9.78 -24.68
CA ILE A 26 -2.33 -10.10 -23.58
C ILE A 26 -1.15 -9.16 -23.68
N TYR A 27 -0.83 -8.52 -22.57
CA TYR A 27 0.36 -7.68 -22.40
C TYR A 27 1.23 -8.27 -21.28
N ASN A 28 2.53 -8.24 -21.49
CA ASN A 28 3.50 -8.45 -20.43
C ASN A 28 3.68 -7.14 -19.66
N GLN A 29 3.84 -7.24 -18.35
CA GLN A 29 4.07 -6.10 -17.45
C GLN A 29 5.42 -6.23 -16.79
N VAL A 30 6.18 -5.15 -16.77
CA VAL A 30 7.33 -4.93 -15.88
C VAL A 30 7.05 -3.70 -15.05
N ALA A 31 7.21 -3.82 -13.74
CA ALA A 31 7.03 -2.71 -12.81
C ALA A 31 8.23 -2.61 -11.86
N ILE A 32 8.69 -1.39 -11.63
CA ILE A 32 9.73 -1.05 -10.66
C ILE A 32 9.10 -0.08 -9.66
N ARG A 33 9.23 -0.40 -8.37
CA ARG A 33 8.63 0.38 -7.27
C ARG A 33 9.71 0.90 -6.33
N PRO A 34 10.38 1.99 -6.67
CA PRO A 34 11.31 2.64 -5.77
C PRO A 34 10.55 3.40 -4.67
N GLU A 35 11.09 3.37 -3.45
CA GLU A 35 10.73 4.31 -2.40
C GLU A 35 11.82 5.38 -2.29
N ILE A 36 11.44 6.64 -2.43
CA ILE A 36 12.31 7.80 -2.28
C ILE A 36 12.15 8.34 -0.85
N PRO A 37 13.17 8.20 0.00
CA PRO A 37 13.12 8.74 1.35
C PRO A 37 13.45 10.24 1.34
N ILE A 38 12.59 11.04 1.98
CA ILE A 38 12.79 12.49 2.19
C ILE A 38 12.65 12.74 3.69
N GLY A 39 13.73 12.53 4.45
CA GLY A 39 13.69 12.55 5.91
C GLY A 39 12.80 11.44 6.47
N LYS A 40 11.73 11.81 7.20
CA LYS A 40 10.74 10.85 7.69
C LYS A 40 9.67 10.48 6.64
N LEU A 41 9.53 11.27 5.59
CA LEU A 41 8.61 11.01 4.49
C LEU A 41 9.21 9.96 3.55
N GLY A 42 8.44 8.98 3.13
CA GLY A 42 8.74 8.05 2.06
C GLY A 42 7.71 8.19 0.93
N LEU A 43 8.18 8.41 -0.28
CA LEU A 43 7.36 8.42 -1.48
C LEU A 43 7.60 7.13 -2.25
N GLY A 44 6.65 6.23 -2.24
CA GLY A 44 6.66 5.05 -3.08
C GLY A 44 6.09 5.38 -4.47
N LEU A 45 6.84 5.03 -5.50
CA LEU A 45 6.40 5.17 -6.89
C LEU A 45 6.09 3.79 -7.49
N ASP A 46 5.27 3.77 -8.54
CA ASP A 46 5.02 2.60 -9.37
C ASP A 46 5.27 2.95 -10.84
N VAL A 47 6.47 2.65 -11.27
CA VAL A 47 6.90 2.82 -12.65
C VAL A 47 6.69 1.50 -13.39
N TYR A 48 5.69 1.44 -14.25
CA TYR A 48 5.34 0.21 -14.96
C TYR A 48 5.19 0.45 -16.46
N VAL A 49 5.49 -0.59 -17.22
CA VAL A 49 5.35 -0.62 -18.68
C VAL A 49 4.61 -1.90 -19.07
N TYR A 50 3.66 -1.77 -19.98
CA TYR A 50 3.01 -2.88 -20.65
C TYR A 50 3.54 -2.99 -22.07
N PHE A 51 3.79 -4.21 -22.54
CA PHE A 51 4.28 -4.46 -23.88
C PHE A 51 3.80 -5.84 -24.38
N ASN A 52 3.68 -5.94 -25.68
CA ASN A 52 3.40 -7.18 -26.40
C ASN A 52 4.21 -7.23 -27.69
N ASP A 53 3.89 -8.15 -28.58
CA ASP A 53 4.57 -8.27 -29.89
C ASP A 53 4.37 -7.05 -30.81
N GLU A 54 3.33 -6.24 -30.56
CA GLU A 54 3.03 -5.00 -31.31
C GLU A 54 3.82 -3.79 -30.74
N GLY A 55 4.43 -3.90 -29.57
CA GLY A 55 5.23 -2.85 -28.93
C GLY A 55 4.75 -2.46 -27.54
N ILE A 56 5.15 -1.26 -27.10
CA ILE A 56 4.81 -0.71 -25.77
C ILE A 56 3.42 -0.09 -25.83
N TYR A 57 2.59 -0.38 -24.84
CA TYR A 57 1.28 0.25 -24.66
C TYR A 57 1.44 1.69 -24.14
N PRO A 58 1.06 2.71 -24.93
CA PRO A 58 1.32 4.11 -24.57
C PRO A 58 0.32 4.68 -23.56
N GLY A 59 -0.86 4.07 -23.40
CA GLY A 59 -1.99 4.65 -22.65
C GLY A 59 -1.75 4.94 -21.19
N ASN A 60 -0.67 4.40 -20.58
CA ASN A 60 -0.32 4.66 -19.18
C ASN A 60 0.71 5.80 -19.00
N TRP A 61 1.18 6.38 -20.10
CA TRP A 61 2.22 7.40 -20.12
C TRP A 61 1.79 8.58 -21.02
N ASP A 62 0.60 9.09 -20.78
CA ASP A 62 0.06 10.22 -21.52
C ASP A 62 0.51 11.53 -20.86
N PHE A 63 1.45 12.22 -21.51
CA PHE A 63 1.95 13.53 -21.13
C PHE A 63 1.42 14.65 -22.04
N SER A 64 0.36 14.38 -22.81
CA SER A 64 -0.31 15.41 -23.60
C SER A 64 -0.91 16.51 -22.73
N ASP A 65 -1.21 17.65 -23.34
CA ASP A 65 -1.71 18.85 -22.65
C ASP A 65 -2.90 18.55 -21.73
N GLY A 66 -2.70 18.84 -20.42
CA GLY A 66 -3.67 18.61 -19.35
C GLY A 66 -3.59 17.25 -18.65
N ASN A 67 -2.96 16.23 -19.22
CA ASN A 67 -2.89 14.88 -18.64
C ASN A 67 -1.60 14.59 -17.86
N ALA A 68 -0.55 15.36 -18.07
CA ALA A 68 0.76 15.12 -17.47
C ALA A 68 0.71 15.03 -15.94
N PHE A 69 -0.03 15.92 -15.26
CA PHE A 69 -0.17 15.89 -13.81
C PHE A 69 -0.92 14.65 -13.33
N ALA A 70 -2.02 14.29 -13.99
CA ALA A 70 -2.78 13.09 -13.67
C ALA A 70 -1.93 11.82 -13.86
N THR A 71 -1.15 11.76 -14.95
CA THR A 71 -0.20 10.68 -15.22
C THR A 71 0.86 10.54 -14.12
N LEU A 72 1.43 11.66 -13.65
CA LEU A 72 2.41 11.64 -12.54
C LEU A 72 1.79 11.19 -11.22
N VAL A 73 0.60 11.71 -10.87
CA VAL A 73 -0.14 11.31 -9.67
C VAL A 73 -0.50 9.83 -9.71
N ASP A 74 -0.82 9.30 -10.88
CA ASP A 74 -1.09 7.89 -11.10
C ASP A 74 0.13 6.99 -10.79
N LYS A 75 1.34 7.52 -10.87
CA LYS A 75 2.55 6.76 -10.51
C LYS A 75 2.89 6.80 -9.02
N ILE A 76 2.12 7.52 -8.20
CA ILE A 76 2.28 7.47 -6.74
C ILE A 76 1.65 6.17 -6.24
N TYR A 77 2.48 5.31 -5.69
CA TYR A 77 2.06 4.03 -5.13
C TYR A 77 1.58 4.19 -3.69
N TYR A 78 2.35 4.92 -2.88
CA TYR A 78 1.97 5.33 -1.52
C TYR A 78 2.79 6.52 -1.03
N LEU A 79 2.26 7.15 0.02
CA LEU A 79 2.99 8.09 0.88
C LEU A 79 3.13 7.45 2.26
N ARG A 80 4.33 7.55 2.85
CA ARG A 80 4.62 7.03 4.18
C ARG A 80 5.29 8.11 5.03
N TRP A 81 4.91 8.17 6.29
CA TRP A 81 5.57 8.95 7.32
C TRP A 81 6.09 8.04 8.42
N GLY A 82 7.31 8.25 8.87
CA GLY A 82 7.97 7.41 9.86
C GLY A 82 8.28 6.01 9.33
N LYS A 83 8.76 5.13 10.21
CA LYS A 83 8.96 3.71 9.98
C LYS A 83 8.07 2.92 10.93
N PRO A 84 7.68 1.68 10.60
CA PRO A 84 7.02 0.80 11.57
C PRO A 84 7.85 0.70 12.86
N GLY A 85 7.23 1.04 14.00
CA GLY A 85 7.93 1.13 15.29
C GLY A 85 8.22 2.55 15.78
N ASP A 86 8.18 3.57 14.93
CA ASP A 86 8.24 4.97 15.35
C ASP A 86 7.01 5.34 16.19
N ASN A 87 7.13 6.43 16.96
CA ASN A 87 5.99 6.95 17.75
C ASN A 87 4.82 7.39 16.89
N LEU A 88 5.08 7.80 15.65
CA LEU A 88 4.08 8.10 14.63
C LEU A 88 4.51 7.48 13.30
N TYR A 89 3.68 6.60 12.81
CA TYR A 89 3.78 5.99 11.50
C TYR A 89 2.44 6.04 10.80
N PHE A 90 2.44 6.39 9.53
CA PHE A 90 1.31 6.13 8.65
C PHE A 90 1.78 5.88 7.22
N LYS A 91 1.01 5.08 6.49
CA LYS A 91 1.14 4.84 5.07
C LYS A 91 -0.22 5.00 4.43
N VAL A 92 -0.31 5.84 3.39
CA VAL A 92 -1.53 6.08 2.60
C VAL A 92 -1.29 5.68 1.17
N GLY A 93 -2.21 4.93 0.58
CA GLY A 93 -2.12 4.43 -0.80
C GLY A 93 -2.17 2.92 -0.86
N ALA A 94 -1.28 2.31 -1.63
CA ALA A 94 -1.13 0.87 -1.70
C ALA A 94 -0.55 0.32 -0.39
N LEU A 95 -1.22 -0.68 0.16
CA LEU A 95 -0.80 -1.42 1.35
C LEU A 95 -0.45 -2.84 0.94
N PRO A 96 0.81 -3.12 0.55
CA PRO A 96 1.22 -4.46 0.17
C PRO A 96 1.23 -5.43 1.36
N SER A 97 1.43 -4.90 2.56
CA SER A 97 1.43 -5.66 3.80
C SER A 97 1.13 -4.72 4.96
N ALA A 98 0.04 -4.97 5.68
CA ALA A 98 -0.34 -4.26 6.89
C ALA A 98 -0.69 -5.27 7.98
N THR A 99 -0.20 -5.03 9.19
CA THR A 99 -0.42 -5.92 10.34
C THR A 99 -0.88 -5.11 11.54
N LEU A 100 -1.96 -5.55 12.19
CA LEU A 100 -2.53 -4.93 13.38
C LEU A 100 -1.98 -5.61 14.63
N GLY A 101 -1.30 -4.84 15.47
CA GLY A 101 -0.70 -5.33 16.72
C GLY A 101 0.26 -6.49 16.48
N GLN A 102 -0.02 -7.62 17.11
CA GLN A 102 0.75 -8.86 16.97
C GLN A 102 0.31 -9.75 15.80
N GLY A 103 -0.60 -9.28 14.96
CA GLY A 103 -1.07 -10.03 13.80
C GLY A 103 -2.10 -11.14 14.09
N ILE A 104 -2.73 -11.14 15.26
CA ILE A 104 -3.70 -12.19 15.63
C ILE A 104 -4.96 -12.09 14.78
N LEU A 105 -5.49 -10.89 14.55
CA LEU A 105 -6.70 -10.68 13.75
C LEU A 105 -6.39 -10.25 12.33
N VAL A 106 -5.37 -9.40 12.13
CA VAL A 106 -4.94 -8.93 10.81
C VAL A 106 -3.43 -9.08 10.72
N ASN A 107 -2.99 -9.96 9.85
CA ASN A 107 -1.59 -10.23 9.58
C ASN A 107 -1.32 -10.21 8.06
N ASN A 108 -0.35 -9.41 7.65
CA ASN A 108 0.03 -9.25 6.24
C ASN A 108 -1.16 -8.91 5.31
N TYR A 109 -2.11 -8.11 5.80
CA TYR A 109 -3.21 -7.66 4.97
C TYR A 109 -2.70 -6.88 3.77
N SER A 110 -3.26 -7.18 2.60
CA SER A 110 -2.93 -6.50 1.34
C SER A 110 -4.18 -5.96 0.66
N ASN A 111 -4.16 -4.68 0.28
CA ASN A 111 -5.21 -4.09 -0.56
C ASN A 111 -4.85 -4.06 -2.06
N ILE A 112 -3.73 -4.68 -2.44
CA ILE A 112 -3.20 -4.65 -3.81
C ILE A 112 -3.38 -5.97 -4.57
N MET A 113 -4.25 -6.87 -4.11
CA MET A 113 -4.41 -8.19 -4.72
C MET A 113 -4.92 -8.13 -6.17
N GLU A 114 -5.71 -7.11 -6.49
CA GLU A 114 -6.23 -6.87 -7.84
C GLU A 114 -5.47 -5.78 -8.60
N TYR A 115 -4.33 -5.36 -8.03
CA TYR A 115 -3.47 -4.36 -8.65
C TYR A 115 -2.77 -4.93 -9.91
N PRO A 116 -2.66 -4.21 -11.02
CA PRO A 116 -2.97 -2.79 -11.21
C PRO A 116 -4.40 -2.47 -11.67
N GLN A 117 -5.23 -3.48 -11.97
CA GLN A 117 -6.58 -3.28 -12.51
C GLN A 117 -7.46 -2.50 -11.53
N VAL A 118 -7.38 -2.83 -10.23
CA VAL A 118 -8.07 -2.12 -9.17
C VAL A 118 -7.05 -1.46 -8.25
N ARG A 119 -7.02 -0.13 -8.26
CA ARG A 119 -6.16 0.66 -7.39
C ARG A 119 -6.94 1.13 -6.17
N ARG A 120 -6.67 0.53 -5.04
CA ARG A 120 -7.22 0.94 -3.74
C ARG A 120 -6.29 1.92 -3.06
N VAL A 121 -6.88 2.87 -2.34
CA VAL A 121 -6.15 3.83 -1.50
C VAL A 121 -6.51 3.53 -0.06
N GLY A 122 -5.65 2.83 0.64
CA GLY A 122 -5.82 2.48 2.05
C GLY A 122 -5.01 3.36 2.99
N LEU A 123 -5.14 3.06 4.28
CA LEU A 123 -4.38 3.67 5.37
C LEU A 123 -3.89 2.57 6.31
N ASP A 124 -2.61 2.56 6.63
CA ASP A 124 -2.02 1.90 7.80
C ASP A 124 -1.46 3.00 8.72
N PHE A 125 -2.07 3.15 9.88
CA PHE A 125 -1.73 4.18 10.86
C PHE A 125 -1.37 3.56 12.19
N LYS A 126 -0.28 4.02 12.80
CA LYS A 126 0.17 3.59 14.12
C LYS A 126 0.71 4.80 14.88
N MET A 127 0.24 4.97 16.09
CA MET A 127 0.71 6.05 16.97
C MET A 127 0.91 5.54 18.38
N LYS A 128 2.05 5.88 18.98
CA LYS A 128 2.33 5.70 20.39
C LYS A 128 2.39 7.06 21.10
N PHE A 129 1.68 7.19 22.19
CA PHE A 129 1.66 8.41 22.99
C PHE A 129 1.86 8.10 24.48
N MET A 130 2.40 9.06 25.21
CA MET A 130 2.74 8.91 26.65
C MET A 130 3.58 7.65 26.95
N LYS A 131 4.34 7.14 25.97
CA LYS A 131 5.18 5.92 26.05
C LYS A 131 4.42 4.61 26.37
N GLN A 132 3.21 4.67 26.86
CA GLN A 132 2.43 3.52 27.35
C GLN A 132 1.19 3.22 26.50
N PHE A 133 0.70 4.18 25.73
CA PHE A 133 -0.51 4.00 24.96
C PHE A 133 -0.22 3.94 23.47
N GLY A 134 -0.94 3.06 22.78
CA GLY A 134 -0.86 2.94 21.35
C GLY A 134 -2.24 2.89 20.70
N VAL A 135 -2.34 3.47 19.50
CA VAL A 135 -3.51 3.38 18.63
C VAL A 135 -3.04 2.93 17.26
N GLU A 136 -3.72 1.95 16.70
CA GLU A 136 -3.49 1.45 15.35
C GLU A 136 -4.80 1.43 14.57
N LEU A 137 -4.72 1.74 13.28
CA LEU A 137 -5.86 1.74 12.37
C LEU A 137 -5.43 1.22 11.00
N ILE A 138 -6.18 0.27 10.46
CA ILE A 138 -6.06 -0.15 9.07
C ILE A 138 -7.41 0.10 8.39
N HIS A 139 -7.38 0.84 7.28
CA HIS A 139 -8.53 1.10 6.43
C HIS A 139 -8.19 0.68 5.01
N SER A 140 -8.97 -0.19 4.39
CA SER A 140 -8.60 -0.83 3.14
C SER A 140 -8.70 0.06 1.90
N ASN A 141 -9.70 0.97 1.84
CA ASN A 141 -9.95 1.73 0.63
C ASN A 141 -10.83 2.98 0.85
N PHE A 142 -10.25 4.17 0.69
CA PHE A 142 -10.97 5.44 0.76
C PHE A 142 -11.79 5.78 -0.50
N LYS A 143 -11.58 5.06 -1.60
CA LYS A 143 -12.33 5.31 -2.84
C LYS A 143 -13.76 4.79 -2.81
N LYS A 144 -14.13 4.03 -1.80
CA LYS A 144 -15.46 3.45 -1.63
C LYS A 144 -16.06 3.85 -0.30
N THR A 145 -17.38 4.03 -0.28
CA THR A 145 -18.14 4.34 0.95
C THR A 145 -18.08 3.18 1.95
N ALA A 146 -18.08 1.94 1.44
CA ALA A 146 -17.83 0.73 2.22
C ALA A 146 -16.41 0.23 1.90
N PRO A 147 -15.42 0.46 2.79
CA PRO A 147 -14.01 0.24 2.47
C PRO A 147 -13.59 -1.24 2.39
N GLY A 148 -14.45 -2.18 2.76
CA GLY A 148 -14.06 -3.55 3.06
C GLY A 148 -13.47 -3.62 4.47
N VAL A 149 -12.20 -3.94 4.62
CA VAL A 149 -11.58 -4.10 5.95
C VAL A 149 -11.37 -2.76 6.65
N LEU A 150 -11.94 -2.65 7.85
CA LEU A 150 -11.64 -1.63 8.85
C LEU A 150 -11.16 -2.34 10.11
N ALA A 151 -9.94 -2.06 10.55
CA ALA A 151 -9.35 -2.67 11.72
C ALA A 151 -8.78 -1.61 12.65
N THR A 152 -9.07 -1.70 13.93
CA THR A 152 -8.60 -0.77 14.96
C THR A 152 -8.02 -1.54 16.12
N ARG A 153 -7.01 -0.96 16.78
CA ARG A 153 -6.43 -1.49 18.00
C ARG A 153 -6.06 -0.34 18.93
N PHE A 154 -6.40 -0.50 20.19
CA PHE A 154 -5.89 0.28 21.30
C PHE A 154 -4.97 -0.60 22.14
N SER A 155 -3.81 -0.10 22.56
CA SER A 155 -2.88 -0.81 23.41
C SER A 155 -2.47 0.03 24.60
N TYR A 156 -2.17 -0.67 25.72
CA TYR A 156 -1.66 -0.11 26.94
C TYR A 156 -0.52 -0.97 27.48
N ASP A 157 0.66 -0.38 27.64
CA ASP A 157 1.90 -1.02 28.06
C ASP A 157 2.24 -0.56 29.50
N PRO A 158 1.61 -1.12 30.56
CA PRO A 158 1.86 -0.70 31.95
C PRO A 158 3.30 -0.97 32.41
N PHE A 159 3.91 -2.01 31.88
CA PHE A 159 5.29 -2.42 32.17
C PHE A 159 5.99 -2.86 30.89
N THR A 160 7.34 -2.85 30.92
CA THR A 160 8.19 -3.22 29.76
C THR A 160 7.93 -4.62 29.20
N ARG A 161 7.33 -5.52 30.00
CA ARG A 161 7.09 -6.92 29.61
C ARG A 161 5.60 -7.28 29.47
N LEU A 162 4.71 -6.32 29.67
CA LEU A 162 3.27 -6.54 29.58
C LEU A 162 2.64 -5.51 28.65
N SER A 163 2.02 -5.99 27.60
CA SER A 163 1.21 -5.18 26.69
C SER A 163 -0.22 -5.73 26.66
N LEU A 164 -1.17 -4.89 27.02
CA LEU A 164 -2.60 -5.18 26.93
C LEU A 164 -3.13 -4.52 25.66
N GLY A 165 -4.00 -5.21 24.94
CA GLY A 165 -4.53 -4.66 23.69
C GLY A 165 -5.96 -5.10 23.43
N LEU A 166 -6.81 -4.15 23.01
CA LEU A 166 -8.14 -4.40 22.51
C LEU A 166 -8.16 -4.12 21.01
N SER A 167 -8.60 -5.09 20.21
CA SER A 167 -8.68 -4.97 18.76
C SER A 167 -10.10 -5.22 18.30
N TYR A 168 -10.52 -4.45 17.30
CA TYR A 168 -11.78 -4.63 16.58
C TYR A 168 -11.49 -4.66 15.09
N VAL A 169 -12.07 -5.64 14.39
CA VAL A 169 -11.93 -5.78 12.93
C VAL A 169 -13.31 -6.06 12.35
N THR A 170 -13.64 -5.39 11.29
CA THR A 170 -14.86 -5.61 10.53
C THR A 170 -14.58 -5.54 9.04
N ASP A 171 -15.27 -6.34 8.27
CA ASP A 171 -15.40 -6.18 6.83
C ASP A 171 -16.79 -5.57 6.57
N ILE A 172 -16.79 -4.32 6.09
CA ILE A 172 -18.02 -3.55 5.86
C ILE A 172 -18.63 -3.90 4.49
N ASP A 173 -17.83 -4.46 3.58
CA ASP A 173 -18.25 -4.79 2.22
C ASP A 173 -17.93 -6.26 1.89
N GLN A 174 -18.63 -7.15 2.55
CA GLN A 174 -18.45 -8.61 2.45
C GLN A 174 -18.80 -9.18 1.06
N ASN A 175 -19.52 -8.42 0.23
CA ASN A 175 -20.01 -8.89 -1.08
C ASN A 175 -19.14 -8.42 -2.26
N GLN A 176 -18.01 -7.78 -2.02
CA GLN A 176 -17.08 -7.38 -3.08
C GLN A 176 -16.20 -8.55 -3.50
N GLY A 177 -16.65 -9.30 -4.45
CA GLY A 177 -15.91 -10.44 -5.02
C GLY A 177 -16.82 -11.60 -5.41
N LEU A 178 -18.11 -11.43 -5.30
CA LEU A 178 -19.12 -12.37 -5.84
C LEU A 178 -19.64 -11.86 -7.17
#